data_2f438553a68a20d2a996bea866f4f131
#
_entry.id   2f438553a68a20d2a996bea866f4f131
#
_cell.length_a   1.000
_cell.length_b   1.000
_cell.length_c   1.000
_cell.angle_alpha   90.00
_cell.angle_beta   90.00
_cell.angle_gamma   90.00
#
_symmetry.space_group_name_H-M   'P 1'
#
loop_
_entity.id
_entity.type
_entity.pdbx_description
1 polymer ?
#
loop_
_entity_poly.entity_id
_entity_poly.type
_entity_poly.pdbx_seq_one_letter_code
_entity_poly.pdbx_strand_id
1 'polypeptide(L)'
;MSKIDGVEFGQSALMIGVWKGAEGVDVAPEPDGSETNPFFETITNSVVGGVTNAGEQNLAAIHYHKIVQRKSNGDIFHNETGYWMWDQATNIIMHSLSIPRAVCVLAGGT
;
A
#
# COMPACT_ATOMS: atom_id res chain seq x y z
N MET A 1 -13.24 4.41 -16.09
CA MET A 1 -14.07 3.66 -15.13
C MET A 1 -13.57 3.88 -13.74
N SER A 2 -13.77 5.11 -13.30
CA SER A 2 -13.30 5.52 -11.97
C SER A 2 -14.35 5.29 -10.88
N LYS A 3 -15.61 5.01 -11.25
CA LYS A 3 -16.66 4.67 -10.27
C LYS A 3 -16.74 3.17 -10.04
N ILE A 4 -16.74 2.77 -8.78
CA ILE A 4 -16.86 1.38 -8.36
C ILE A 4 -17.93 1.33 -7.26
N ASP A 5 -18.99 0.52 -7.50
CA ASP A 5 -20.13 0.40 -6.58
C ASP A 5 -20.73 1.76 -6.18
N GLY A 6 -20.81 2.69 -7.16
CA GLY A 6 -21.35 4.01 -6.93
C GLY A 6 -20.41 5.02 -6.30
N VAL A 7 -19.18 4.63 -5.96
CA VAL A 7 -18.19 5.51 -5.35
C VAL A 7 -17.14 5.93 -6.39
N GLU A 8 -16.85 7.22 -6.46
CA GLU A 8 -15.82 7.75 -7.35
C GLU A 8 -14.45 7.56 -6.74
N PHE A 9 -13.56 6.83 -7.43
CA PHE A 9 -12.20 6.55 -6.97
C PHE A 9 -11.14 7.41 -7.68
N GLY A 10 -11.50 8.12 -8.75
CA GLY A 10 -10.54 8.88 -9.53
C GLY A 10 -9.46 7.99 -10.10
N GLN A 11 -8.22 8.48 -10.12
CA GLN A 11 -7.09 7.71 -10.64
C GLN A 11 -6.74 6.49 -9.78
N SER A 12 -7.14 6.48 -8.50
CA SER A 12 -6.85 5.35 -7.62
C SER A 12 -7.55 4.06 -8.05
N ALA A 13 -8.60 4.15 -8.88
CA ALA A 13 -9.23 2.96 -9.47
C ALA A 13 -8.25 2.10 -10.26
N LEU A 14 -7.20 2.70 -10.82
CA LEU A 14 -6.17 2.00 -11.59
C LEU A 14 -5.26 1.13 -10.72
N MET A 15 -5.26 1.34 -9.41
CA MET A 15 -4.42 0.59 -8.47
C MET A 15 -5.00 -0.78 -8.11
N ILE A 16 -6.29 -1.00 -8.37
CA ILE A 16 -6.99 -2.21 -7.93
C ILE A 16 -6.48 -3.42 -8.70
N GLY A 17 -6.18 -4.50 -7.97
CA GLY A 17 -5.69 -5.74 -8.53
C GLY A 17 -4.48 -6.27 -7.78
N VAL A 18 -3.82 -7.24 -8.38
CA VAL A 18 -2.59 -7.84 -7.85
C VAL A 18 -1.41 -7.38 -8.69
N TRP A 19 -0.43 -6.79 -8.04
CA TRP A 19 0.77 -6.27 -8.68
C TRP A 19 1.97 -7.08 -8.22
N LYS A 20 2.80 -7.53 -9.16
CA LYS A 20 4.00 -8.32 -8.85
C LYS A 20 5.23 -7.68 -9.49
N GLY A 21 6.30 -7.61 -8.72
CA GLY A 21 7.59 -7.14 -9.19
C GLY A 21 8.68 -8.10 -8.75
N ALA A 22 9.70 -8.31 -9.59
CA ALA A 22 10.75 -9.28 -9.33
C ALA A 22 12.16 -8.72 -9.52
N GLU A 23 12.30 -7.39 -9.64
CA GLU A 23 13.59 -6.75 -9.92
C GLU A 23 14.11 -5.89 -8.78
N GLY A 24 13.53 -6.03 -7.58
CA GLY A 24 13.97 -5.27 -6.42
C GLY A 24 15.21 -5.83 -5.76
N VAL A 25 15.97 -4.95 -5.14
CA VAL A 25 17.15 -5.30 -4.34
C VAL A 25 17.11 -4.49 -3.05
N ASP A 26 17.20 -5.18 -1.92
CA ASP A 26 17.32 -4.57 -0.61
C ASP A 26 18.77 -4.65 -0.15
N VAL A 27 19.31 -3.52 0.30
CA VAL A 27 20.66 -3.45 0.85
C VAL A 27 20.52 -3.04 2.32
N ALA A 28 20.79 -3.98 3.21
CA ALA A 28 20.65 -3.76 4.66
C ALA A 28 22.02 -3.67 5.32
N PRO A 29 22.22 -2.76 6.28
CA PRO A 29 23.48 -2.71 7.03
C PRO A 29 23.60 -3.92 7.96
N GLU A 30 24.81 -4.49 8.01
CA GLU A 30 25.18 -5.58 8.89
C GLU A 30 26.45 -5.23 9.65
N PRO A 31 26.75 -5.90 10.78
CA PRO A 31 27.99 -5.62 11.53
C PRO A 31 29.26 -5.71 10.69
N ASP A 32 29.27 -6.58 9.68
CA ASP A 32 30.42 -6.81 8.81
C ASP A 32 30.35 -6.04 7.48
N GLY A 33 29.43 -5.06 7.37
CA GLY A 33 29.26 -4.32 6.13
C GLY A 33 27.79 -4.19 5.74
N SER A 34 27.42 -4.68 4.55
CA SER A 34 26.04 -4.66 4.10
C SER A 34 25.61 -6.00 3.53
N GLU A 35 24.35 -6.34 3.72
CA GLU A 35 23.72 -7.50 3.12
C GLU A 35 22.90 -7.07 1.92
N THR A 36 23.06 -7.74 0.79
CA THR A 36 22.29 -7.47 -0.43
C THR A 36 21.27 -8.59 -0.64
N ASN A 37 19.99 -8.22 -0.69
CA ASN A 37 18.90 -9.17 -0.82
C ASN A 37 18.08 -8.89 -2.07
N PRO A 38 18.25 -9.65 -3.15
CA PRO A 38 17.28 -9.60 -4.25
C PRO A 38 15.93 -10.11 -3.77
N PHE A 39 14.87 -9.43 -4.15
CA PHE A 39 13.52 -9.77 -3.69
C PHE A 39 12.50 -9.68 -4.80
N PHE A 40 11.36 -10.35 -4.59
CA PHE A 40 10.15 -10.11 -5.33
C PHE A 40 9.06 -9.62 -4.40
N GLU A 41 8.12 -8.88 -4.97
CA GLU A 41 7.12 -8.15 -4.23
C GLU A 41 5.74 -8.47 -4.80
N THR A 42 4.77 -8.64 -3.93
CA THR A 42 3.36 -8.81 -4.30
C THR A 42 2.54 -7.79 -3.54
N ILE A 43 1.78 -6.99 -4.26
CA ILE A 43 0.85 -6.01 -3.67
C ILE A 43 -0.55 -6.36 -4.15
N THR A 44 -1.44 -6.61 -3.21
CA THR A 44 -2.86 -6.87 -3.49
C THR A 44 -3.67 -5.66 -3.04
N ASN A 45 -4.30 -4.98 -3.98
CA ASN A 45 -5.15 -3.82 -3.75
C ASN A 45 -6.60 -4.19 -3.95
N SER A 46 -7.42 -4.01 -2.92
CA SER A 46 -8.84 -4.37 -2.93
C SER A 46 -9.71 -3.18 -2.58
N VAL A 47 -10.90 -3.12 -3.16
CA VAL A 47 -11.87 -2.06 -2.87
C VAL A 47 -12.42 -2.21 -1.46
N VAL A 48 -12.34 -1.16 -0.66
CA VAL A 48 -13.12 -1.04 0.59
C VAL A 48 -14.46 -0.37 0.28
N GLY A 49 -14.43 0.68 -0.53
CA GLY A 49 -15.61 1.45 -0.89
C GLY A 49 -15.55 2.87 -0.35
N GLY A 50 -16.72 3.46 -0.13
CA GLY A 50 -16.83 4.79 0.43
C GLY A 50 -16.79 4.73 1.95
N VAL A 51 -15.99 5.61 2.55
CA VAL A 51 -15.86 5.74 3.99
C VAL A 51 -16.16 7.19 4.36
N THR A 52 -17.00 7.40 5.35
CA THR A 52 -17.32 8.73 5.86
C THR A 52 -16.54 8.98 7.14
N ASN A 53 -15.76 10.05 7.15
CA ASN A 53 -14.99 10.46 8.31
C ASN A 53 -15.62 11.71 8.94
N ALA A 54 -15.93 11.63 10.22
CA ALA A 54 -16.55 12.72 11.00
C ALA A 54 -17.88 13.24 10.41
N GLY A 55 -18.59 12.45 9.60
CA GLY A 55 -19.85 12.81 8.98
C GLY A 55 -19.76 13.80 7.81
N GLU A 56 -18.59 14.36 7.55
CA GLU A 56 -18.41 15.41 6.53
C GLU A 56 -17.44 15.01 5.42
N GLN A 57 -16.44 14.21 5.74
CA GLN A 57 -15.44 13.80 4.78
C GLN A 57 -15.80 12.43 4.19
N ASN A 58 -15.93 12.39 2.87
CA ASN A 58 -16.22 11.15 2.14
C ASN A 58 -14.97 10.69 1.41
N LEU A 59 -14.49 9.51 1.76
CA LEU A 59 -13.24 8.96 1.24
C LEU A 59 -13.52 7.74 0.36
N ALA A 60 -12.83 7.66 -0.77
CA ALA A 60 -12.74 6.42 -1.55
C ALA A 60 -11.53 5.64 -1.03
N ALA A 61 -11.78 4.48 -0.45
CA ALA A 61 -10.75 3.71 0.25
C ALA A 61 -10.42 2.41 -0.46
N ILE A 62 -9.12 2.13 -0.56
CA ILE A 62 -8.54 0.90 -1.08
C ILE A 62 -7.68 0.29 0.00
N HIS A 63 -7.92 -0.99 0.31
CA HIS A 63 -7.05 -1.75 1.19
C HIS A 63 -5.91 -2.37 0.38
N TYR A 64 -4.71 -2.37 0.92
CA TYR A 64 -3.61 -3.08 0.30
C TYR A 64 -2.87 -3.97 1.28
N HIS A 65 -2.29 -5.03 0.73
CA HIS A 65 -1.38 -5.91 1.45
C HIS A 65 -0.15 -6.12 0.59
N LYS A 66 1.01 -5.80 1.13
CA LYS A 66 2.29 -5.85 0.45
C LYS A 66 3.18 -6.87 1.13
N ILE A 67 3.65 -7.84 0.36
CA ILE A 67 4.56 -8.86 0.84
C ILE A 67 5.82 -8.81 0.00
N VAL A 68 6.97 -8.75 0.66
CA VAL A 68 8.29 -8.77 0.03
C VAL A 68 9.03 -10.02 0.48
N GLN A 69 9.50 -10.80 -0.48
CA GLN A 69 10.11 -12.09 -0.22
C GLN A 69 11.52 -12.13 -0.81
N ARG A 70 12.43 -12.80 -0.11
CA ARG A 70 13.77 -13.05 -0.63
C ARG A 70 13.74 -14.06 -1.77
N LYS A 71 14.45 -13.77 -2.84
CA LYS A 71 14.55 -14.71 -3.97
C LYS A 71 15.32 -15.99 -3.60
N SER A 72 16.25 -15.89 -2.65
CA SER A 72 17.11 -17.02 -2.28
C SER A 72 16.36 -18.17 -1.61
N ASN A 73 15.34 -17.86 -0.80
CA ASN A 73 14.65 -18.89 0.00
C ASN A 73 13.14 -18.69 0.12
N GLY A 74 12.58 -17.62 -0.46
CA GLY A 74 11.17 -17.32 -0.38
C GLY A 74 10.72 -16.75 0.95
N ASP A 75 11.62 -16.49 1.90
CA ASP A 75 11.26 -15.93 3.19
C ASP A 75 10.69 -14.54 3.07
N ILE A 76 9.60 -14.28 3.80
CA ILE A 76 9.00 -12.96 3.87
C ILE A 76 9.80 -12.12 4.86
N PHE A 77 10.38 -11.02 4.38
CA PHE A 77 11.11 -10.10 5.26
C PHE A 77 10.48 -8.72 5.38
N HIS A 78 9.42 -8.45 4.62
CA HIS A 78 8.61 -7.26 4.78
C HIS A 78 7.15 -7.60 4.55
N ASN A 79 6.30 -7.21 5.49
CA ASN A 79 4.87 -7.44 5.43
C ASN A 79 4.20 -6.13 5.86
N GLU A 80 3.41 -5.57 4.96
CA GLU A 80 2.81 -4.27 5.19
C GLU A 80 1.34 -4.33 4.82
N THR A 81 0.48 -3.77 5.65
CA THR A 81 -0.94 -3.64 5.35
C THR A 81 -1.36 -2.20 5.59
N GLY A 82 -2.33 -1.74 4.82
CA GLY A 82 -2.80 -0.39 4.99
C GLY A 82 -3.89 -0.01 4.02
N TYR A 83 -4.08 1.30 3.90
CA TYR A 83 -5.13 1.86 3.08
C TYR A 83 -4.62 3.05 2.29
N TRP A 84 -5.08 3.16 1.06
CA TRP A 84 -5.02 4.38 0.28
C TRP A 84 -6.41 4.98 0.26
N MET A 85 -6.51 6.26 0.59
CA MET A 85 -7.78 6.97 0.63
C MET A 85 -7.68 8.24 -0.19
N TRP A 86 -8.75 8.57 -0.90
CA TRP A 86 -8.81 9.78 -1.70
C TRP A 86 -10.06 10.58 -1.34
N ASP A 87 -9.86 11.86 -1.05
CA ASP A 87 -10.93 12.82 -0.83
C ASP A 87 -11.14 13.62 -2.10
N GLN A 88 -12.23 13.36 -2.80
CA GLN A 88 -12.53 14.02 -4.05
C GLN A 88 -12.68 15.53 -3.90
N ALA A 89 -13.29 15.97 -2.81
CA ALA A 89 -13.61 17.40 -2.58
C ALA A 89 -12.35 18.25 -2.46
N THR A 90 -11.30 17.71 -1.82
CA THR A 90 -10.04 18.43 -1.58
C THR A 90 -8.89 17.95 -2.45
N ASN A 91 -9.08 16.85 -3.16
CA ASN A 91 -8.05 16.14 -3.92
C ASN A 91 -6.85 15.73 -3.07
N ILE A 92 -7.10 15.41 -1.81
CA ILE A 92 -6.07 14.93 -0.90
C ILE A 92 -6.03 13.40 -0.94
N ILE A 93 -4.84 12.85 -1.07
CA ILE A 93 -4.57 11.42 -0.96
C ILE A 93 -3.97 11.16 0.40
N MET A 94 -4.49 10.16 1.09
CA MET A 94 -3.99 9.75 2.40
C MET A 94 -3.52 8.31 2.33
N HIS A 95 -2.50 8.00 3.11
CA HIS A 95 -1.93 6.66 3.19
C HIS A 95 -1.70 6.32 4.65
N SER A 96 -2.34 5.26 5.12
CA SER A 96 -2.10 4.72 6.44
C SER A 96 -1.56 3.30 6.31
N LEU A 97 -0.57 2.96 7.11
CA LEU A 97 0.03 1.64 7.03
C LEU A 97 0.47 1.13 8.40
N SER A 98 0.56 -0.18 8.50
CA SER A 98 1.10 -0.88 9.66
C SER A 98 2.04 -1.98 9.20
N ILE A 99 3.12 -2.13 9.94
CA ILE A 99 4.09 -3.21 9.75
C ILE A 99 4.12 -4.01 11.05
N PRO A 100 4.17 -5.37 11.01
CA PRO A 100 4.09 -6.20 12.21
C PRO A 100 5.41 -6.17 13.02
N ARG A 101 5.83 -4.98 13.39
CA ARG A 101 6.97 -4.70 14.25
C ARG A 101 6.74 -3.39 15.00
N ALA A 102 5.48 -3.13 15.34
CA ALA A 102 5.03 -1.94 16.08
C ALA A 102 5.33 -0.62 15.34
N VAL A 103 5.20 -0.62 14.02
CA VAL A 103 5.38 0.58 13.20
C VAL A 103 4.07 0.92 12.50
N CYS A 104 3.63 2.16 12.65
CA CYS A 104 2.47 2.72 11.96
C CYS A 104 2.85 4.07 11.36
N VAL A 105 2.33 4.35 10.16
CA VAL A 105 2.55 5.64 9.48
C VAL A 105 1.24 6.15 8.95
N LEU A 106 1.04 7.47 9.05
CA LEU A 106 -0.04 8.18 8.39
C LEU A 106 0.57 9.34 7.61
N ALA A 107 0.27 9.39 6.31
CA ALA A 107 0.76 10.42 5.42
C ALA A 107 -0.37 10.97 4.58
N GLY A 108 -0.21 12.19 4.07
CA GLY A 108 -1.19 12.81 3.19
C GLY A 108 -0.57 13.88 2.32
N GLY A 109 -1.22 14.14 1.18
CA GLY A 109 -0.76 15.14 0.23
C GLY A 109 -1.65 15.17 -1.01
N THR A 110 -1.29 16.03 -1.95
CA THR A 110 -2.01 16.18 -3.22
C THR A 110 -1.29 15.55 -4.39
#